data_090d0205497c96349b31df7cb66211a1
#
_entry.id   090d0205497c96349b31df7cb66211a1
#
_cell.length_a   1.000
_cell.length_b   1.000
_cell.length_c   1.000
_cell.angle_alpha   90.00
_cell.angle_beta   90.00
_cell.angle_gamma   90.00
#
_symmetry.space_group_name_H-M   'P 1'
#
loop_
_entity.id
_entity.type
_entity.pdbx_description
1 polymer ?
#
loop_
_entity_poly.entity_id
_entity_poly.type
_entity_poly.pdbx_seq_one_letter_code
_entity_poly.pdbx_strand_id
1 'polypeptide(L)' 'MKLSREFKDEEQARARERALQALGYRAWLNHKGDGSWQLFWFEQLN' A
#
# COMPACT_ATOMS: atom_id res chain seq x y z
N MET A 1 2.22 -11.27 -8.46
CA MET A 1 1.23 -11.56 -7.40
C MET A 1 0.78 -10.27 -6.74
N LYS A 2 -0.53 -10.09 -6.62
CA LYS A 2 -1.08 -8.91 -5.97
C LYS A 2 -1.27 -9.17 -4.48
N LEU A 3 -0.73 -8.26 -3.66
CA LEU A 3 -0.83 -8.36 -2.22
C LEU A 3 -1.58 -7.16 -1.69
N SER A 4 -2.13 -7.30 -0.48
CA SER A 4 -2.83 -6.18 0.13
C SER A 4 -2.69 -6.24 1.63
N ARG A 5 -2.84 -5.06 2.25
CA ARG A 5 -2.79 -4.93 3.71
C ARG A 5 -3.68 -3.77 4.12
N GLU A 6 -4.39 -3.95 5.22
CA GLU A 6 -5.26 -2.91 5.76
C GLU A 6 -4.55 -2.12 6.84
N PHE A 7 -4.75 -0.81 6.82
CA PHE A 7 -4.23 0.10 7.83
C PHE A 7 -5.37 0.97 8.35
N LYS A 8 -5.28 1.34 9.61
CA LYS A 8 -6.25 2.26 10.20
C LYS A 8 -5.72 3.67 10.29
N ASP A 9 -4.45 3.88 9.97
CA ASP A 9 -3.76 5.15 10.04
C ASP A 9 -3.21 5.50 8.66
N GLU A 10 -3.64 6.64 8.13
CA GLU A 10 -3.20 7.08 6.81
C GLU A 10 -1.68 7.26 6.75
N GLU A 11 -1.11 7.81 7.81
CA GLU A 11 0.33 8.08 7.83
C GLU A 11 1.13 6.78 7.70
N GLN A 12 0.72 5.75 8.43
CA GLN A 12 1.39 4.46 8.33
C GLN A 12 1.20 3.82 6.96
N ALA A 13 -0.01 3.96 6.41
CA ALA A 13 -0.28 3.41 5.09
C ALA A 13 0.59 4.07 4.02
N ARG A 14 0.71 5.40 4.09
CA ARG A 14 1.53 6.13 3.12
C ARG A 14 3.02 5.81 3.27
N ALA A 15 3.48 5.66 4.50
CA ALA A 15 4.88 5.29 4.74
C ALA A 15 5.19 3.95 4.12
N ARG A 16 4.28 3.00 4.27
CA ARG A 16 4.48 1.68 3.69
C ARG A 16 4.43 1.72 2.17
N GLU A 17 3.52 2.52 1.62
CA GLU A 17 3.43 2.69 0.18
C GLU A 17 4.76 3.20 -0.38
N ARG A 18 5.34 4.22 0.26
CA ARG A 18 6.61 4.77 -0.18
C ARG A 18 7.73 3.75 -0.10
N ALA A 19 7.75 2.96 0.98
CA ALA A 19 8.78 1.94 1.15
C ALA A 19 8.71 0.90 0.04
N LEU A 20 7.50 0.48 -0.32
CA LEU A 20 7.33 -0.50 -1.39
C LEU A 20 7.72 0.08 -2.74
N GLN A 21 7.37 1.34 -2.99
CA GLN A 21 7.74 2.00 -4.24
C GLN A 21 9.27 2.17 -4.32
N ALA A 22 9.92 2.41 -3.19
CA ALA A 22 11.38 2.53 -3.16
C ALA A 22 12.06 1.20 -3.49
N LEU A 23 11.38 0.08 -3.22
CA LEU A 23 11.88 -1.25 -3.57
C LEU A 23 11.62 -1.60 -5.04
N GLY A 24 10.92 -0.73 -5.76
CA GLY A 24 10.60 -0.98 -7.16
C GLY A 24 9.27 -1.67 -7.39
N TYR A 25 8.50 -1.86 -6.33
CA TYR A 25 7.18 -2.47 -6.45
C TYR A 25 6.17 -1.42 -6.89
N ARG A 26 5.12 -1.87 -7.57
CA ARG A 26 3.99 -1.03 -7.91
C ARG A 26 3.03 -1.07 -6.72
N ALA A 27 2.77 0.09 -6.11
CA ALA A 27 1.94 0.18 -4.91
C ALA A 27 0.99 1.37 -4.99
N TRP A 28 -0.21 1.20 -4.45
CA TRP A 28 -1.19 2.28 -4.38
C TRP A 28 -2.09 2.11 -3.16
N LEU A 29 -2.69 3.23 -2.72
CA LEU A 29 -3.59 3.24 -1.58
C LEU A 29 -5.03 3.42 -2.05
N ASN A 30 -5.94 2.80 -1.31
CA ASN A 30 -7.37 2.97 -1.52
C ASN A 30 -8.01 3.33 -0.19
N HIS A 31 -8.71 4.47 -0.13
CA HIS A 31 -9.39 4.91 1.09
C HIS A 31 -10.75 4.24 1.16
N LYS A 32 -10.98 3.45 2.20
CA LYS A 32 -12.24 2.77 2.38
C LYS A 32 -13.23 3.67 3.10
N GLY A 33 -14.51 3.43 2.88
CA GLY A 33 -15.55 4.28 3.43
C GLY A 33 -15.69 4.23 4.95
N ASP A 34 -15.10 3.22 5.59
CA ASP A 34 -15.15 3.07 7.04
C ASP A 34 -13.99 3.77 7.77
N GLY A 35 -13.20 4.55 7.04
CA GLY A 35 -12.08 5.28 7.62
C GLY A 35 -10.78 4.51 7.63
N SER A 36 -10.77 3.29 7.13
CA SER A 36 -9.53 2.53 7.02
C SER A 36 -8.92 2.72 5.63
N TRP A 37 -7.68 2.26 5.48
CA TRP A 37 -6.92 2.38 4.25
C TRP A 37 -6.47 1.02 3.83
N GLN A 38 -6.56 0.73 2.54
CA GLN A 38 -6.08 -0.53 2.00
C GLN A 38 -4.95 -0.26 1.04
N LEU A 39 -3.82 -0.90 1.31
CA LEU A 39 -2.64 -0.78 0.46
C LEU A 39 -2.56 -2.02 -0.42
N PHE A 40 -2.40 -1.79 -1.72
CA PHE A 40 -2.21 -2.87 -2.68
C PHE A 40 -0.85 -2.72 -3.33
N TRP A 41 -0.20 -3.84 -3.61
CA TRP A 41 1.06 -3.79 -4.36
C TRP A 41 1.29 -5.08 -5.10
N PHE A 42 2.13 -4.98 -6.13
CA PHE A 42 2.61 -6.15 -6.85
C PHE A 42 4.09 -6.33 -6.53
N GLU A 43 4.44 -7.50 -6.01
CA GLU A 43 5.83 -7.84 -5.79
C GLU A 43 6.42 -8.33 -7.09
N GLN A 44 6.75 -7.38 -7.93
CA GLN A 44 7.29 -7.70 -9.24
C GLN A 44 8.49 -6.81 -9.49
N LEU A 45 9.64 -7.40 -9.42
CA LEU A 45 10.90 -6.71 -9.70
C LEU A 45 11.27 -6.96 -11.16
N ASN A 46 11.58 -5.90 -11.85
CA ASN A 46 12.07 -6.00 -13.21
C ASN A 46 13.58 -5.99 -13.23
#